data_4ee4f01fdbb4f7c408cf8822f4102ef6
#
_entry.id   4ee4f01fdbb4f7c408cf8822f4102ef6
#
_cell.length_a   1.000
_cell.length_b   1.000
_cell.length_c   1.000
_cell.angle_alpha   90.00
_cell.angle_beta   90.00
_cell.angle_gamma   90.00
#
_symmetry.space_group_name_H-M   'P 1'
#
loop_
_entity.id
_entity.type
_entity.pdbx_description
1 polymer ?
#
loop_
_entity_poly.entity_id
_entity_poly.type
_entity_poly.pdbx_seq_one_letter_code
_entity_poly.pdbx_strand_id
1 'polypeptide(L)'
;MKRLLLIPIALTLSFCASSNSDSPIPVRPAGHGSITIEIIPNPIIATRVNGETYDFPFEVVVRETGGRDVEIERVTADVRALGAIPVADESYDAAKIRSLGYATRIPANSEVRYRFAPRKEVPDDRLFGSVSAELRAIAHDDSGTPANAAVTVTIRR
;
A
#
# COMPACT_ATOMS: atom_id res chain seq x y z
N MET A 1 -78.45 12.90 -48.03
CA MET A 1 -77.09 12.64 -48.64
C MET A 1 -76.02 12.90 -47.61
N LYS A 2 -75.58 11.88 -46.92
CA LYS A 2 -74.50 12.02 -45.92
C LYS A 2 -73.18 11.37 -46.47
N ARG A 3 -72.20 12.21 -46.74
CA ARG A 3 -70.91 11.75 -47.21
C ARG A 3 -70.06 11.30 -46.00
N LEU A 4 -69.68 10.03 -45.99
CA LEU A 4 -68.78 9.41 -44.99
C LEU A 4 -67.33 9.66 -45.39
N LEU A 5 -66.57 10.35 -44.56
CA LEU A 5 -65.17 10.65 -44.77
C LEU A 5 -64.34 9.56 -44.07
N LEU A 6 -63.68 8.75 -44.86
CA LEU A 6 -62.72 7.74 -44.37
C LEU A 6 -61.37 8.39 -44.15
N ILE A 7 -60.84 8.37 -42.90
CA ILE A 7 -59.54 8.83 -42.56
C ILE A 7 -58.60 7.57 -42.45
N PRO A 8 -57.52 7.49 -43.21
CA PRO A 8 -56.59 6.40 -43.05
C PRO A 8 -55.70 6.66 -41.84
N ILE A 9 -55.66 5.74 -40.86
CA ILE A 9 -54.71 5.72 -39.73
C ILE A 9 -53.37 5.16 -40.23
N ALA A 10 -52.40 6.04 -40.37
CA ALA A 10 -51.02 5.65 -40.63
C ALA A 10 -50.38 5.11 -39.32
N LEU A 11 -50.11 3.81 -39.28
CA LEU A 11 -49.41 3.15 -38.19
C LEU A 11 -47.90 3.36 -38.35
N THR A 12 -47.32 4.30 -37.60
CA THR A 12 -45.88 4.50 -37.56
C THR A 12 -45.26 3.48 -36.60
N LEU A 13 -44.59 2.48 -37.15
CA LEU A 13 -43.73 1.57 -36.41
C LEU A 13 -42.45 2.31 -35.96
N SER A 14 -42.40 2.68 -34.67
CA SER A 14 -41.15 3.17 -34.05
C SER A 14 -40.21 1.99 -33.81
N PHE A 15 -39.18 1.88 -34.62
CA PHE A 15 -38.04 1.00 -34.34
C PHE A 15 -37.23 1.59 -33.17
N CYS A 16 -37.34 0.99 -31.98
CA CYS A 16 -36.38 1.22 -30.91
C CYS A 16 -35.05 0.54 -31.29
N ALA A 17 -34.10 1.32 -31.76
CA ALA A 17 -32.75 0.90 -31.89
C ALA A 17 -32.19 0.75 -30.47
N SER A 18 -32.01 -0.50 -30.02
CA SER A 18 -31.25 -0.82 -28.82
C SER A 18 -29.77 -0.49 -29.09
N SER A 19 -29.31 0.66 -28.63
CA SER A 19 -27.91 0.98 -28.58
C SER A 19 -27.27 0.05 -27.54
N ASN A 20 -26.66 -1.05 -28.00
CA ASN A 20 -25.68 -1.77 -27.18
C ASN A 20 -24.53 -0.80 -26.93
N SER A 21 -24.56 -0.12 -25.80
CA SER A 21 -23.40 0.58 -25.27
C SER A 21 -22.40 -0.50 -24.84
N ASP A 22 -21.57 -0.95 -25.77
CA ASP A 22 -20.32 -1.63 -25.45
C ASP A 22 -19.47 -0.59 -24.70
N SER A 23 -19.63 -0.57 -23.37
CA SER A 23 -18.66 0.14 -22.51
C SER A 23 -17.33 -0.54 -22.76
N PRO A 24 -16.30 0.20 -23.21
CA PRO A 24 -14.99 -0.39 -23.44
C PRO A 24 -14.53 -1.02 -22.13
N ILE A 25 -14.27 -2.32 -22.16
CA ILE A 25 -13.65 -3.03 -21.03
C ILE A 25 -12.35 -2.28 -20.77
N PRO A 26 -12.11 -1.75 -19.56
CA PRO A 26 -10.88 -1.03 -19.26
C PRO A 26 -9.71 -1.96 -19.55
N VAL A 27 -8.95 -1.65 -20.59
CA VAL A 27 -7.72 -2.38 -20.93
C VAL A 27 -6.75 -2.14 -19.78
N ARG A 28 -6.53 -3.16 -18.97
CA ARG A 28 -5.58 -3.11 -17.87
C ARG A 28 -4.19 -2.93 -18.47
N PRO A 29 -3.39 -1.97 -17.98
CA PRO A 29 -2.04 -1.75 -18.49
C PRO A 29 -1.24 -3.06 -18.46
N ALA A 30 -0.47 -3.33 -19.50
CA ALA A 30 0.41 -4.49 -19.59
C ALA A 30 1.69 -4.30 -18.74
N GLY A 31 1.55 -3.77 -17.53
CA GLY A 31 2.65 -3.55 -16.59
C GLY A 31 2.73 -4.68 -15.56
N HIS A 32 3.83 -4.72 -14.82
CA HIS A 32 3.97 -5.48 -13.58
C HIS A 32 3.64 -4.59 -12.41
N GLY A 33 3.06 -5.16 -11.34
CA GLY A 33 2.98 -4.46 -10.07
C GLY A 33 4.38 -4.14 -9.57
N SER A 34 4.62 -2.93 -9.14
CA SER A 34 5.89 -2.48 -8.59
C SER A 34 5.62 -1.61 -7.38
N ILE A 35 6.41 -1.74 -6.33
CA ILE A 35 6.26 -0.93 -5.14
C ILE A 35 7.53 -0.18 -4.79
N THR A 36 7.35 0.97 -4.16
CA THR A 36 8.40 1.69 -3.43
C THR A 36 8.03 1.79 -1.97
N ILE A 37 9.04 1.88 -1.11
CA ILE A 37 8.87 2.02 0.34
C ILE A 37 9.60 3.27 0.82
N GLU A 38 8.97 4.05 1.68
CA GLU A 38 9.50 5.25 2.29
C GLU A 38 9.21 5.23 3.79
N ILE A 39 10.14 5.75 4.60
CA ILE A 39 10.00 5.86 6.06
C ILE A 39 9.96 7.34 6.45
N ILE A 40 8.97 7.70 7.26
CA ILE A 40 8.78 9.08 7.72
C ILE A 40 8.65 9.10 9.25
N PRO A 41 9.51 9.84 9.97
CA PRO A 41 10.67 10.57 9.47
C PRO A 41 11.84 9.66 9.13
N ASN A 42 12.75 10.14 8.29
CA ASN A 42 14.05 9.52 8.06
C ASN A 42 15.14 10.60 8.33
N PRO A 43 15.93 10.48 9.40
CA PRO A 43 16.03 9.38 10.36
C PRO A 43 14.80 9.22 11.27
N ILE A 44 14.60 8.01 11.83
CA ILE A 44 13.63 7.78 12.91
C ILE A 44 14.18 8.42 14.16
N ILE A 45 13.35 9.24 14.84
CA ILE A 45 13.75 9.95 16.05
C ILE A 45 13.20 9.20 17.26
N ALA A 46 14.11 8.68 18.09
CA ALA A 46 13.77 8.05 19.35
C ALA A 46 13.39 9.10 20.39
N THR A 47 12.24 8.90 21.03
CA THR A 47 11.76 9.77 22.10
C THR A 47 11.84 9.04 23.44
N ARG A 48 12.59 9.60 24.40
CA ARG A 48 12.70 9.00 25.73
C ARG A 48 11.37 9.07 26.46
N VAL A 49 10.92 7.94 27.00
CA VAL A 49 9.73 7.83 27.82
C VAL A 49 10.09 7.89 29.30
N ASN A 50 10.97 6.99 29.75
CA ASN A 50 11.54 6.96 31.10
C ASN A 50 12.83 6.13 31.11
N GLY A 51 13.78 6.45 32.01
CA GLY A 51 15.04 5.69 32.16
C GLY A 51 15.70 5.42 30.81
N GLU A 52 15.84 4.14 30.48
CA GLU A 52 16.42 3.62 29.23
C GLU A 52 15.37 3.25 28.19
N THR A 53 14.08 3.55 28.45
CA THR A 53 12.95 3.20 27.57
C THR A 53 12.67 4.33 26.58
N TYR A 54 12.53 3.98 25.30
CA TYR A 54 12.29 4.90 24.19
C TYR A 54 11.13 4.42 23.32
N ASP A 55 10.36 5.38 22.81
CA ASP A 55 9.41 5.18 21.71
C ASP A 55 10.07 5.57 20.39
N PHE A 56 9.77 4.81 19.33
CA PHE A 56 10.28 5.00 17.98
C PHE A 56 9.10 5.22 17.02
N PRO A 57 8.51 6.41 17.01
CA PRO A 57 7.38 6.69 16.13
C PRO A 57 7.86 6.86 14.68
N PHE A 58 7.25 6.12 13.75
CA PHE A 58 7.48 6.26 12.32
C PHE A 58 6.29 5.77 11.50
N GLU A 59 6.25 6.18 10.26
CA GLU A 59 5.30 5.76 9.25
C GLU A 59 6.04 5.02 8.13
N VAL A 60 5.50 3.88 7.70
CA VAL A 60 5.94 3.17 6.49
C VAL A 60 4.93 3.51 5.40
N VAL A 61 5.39 4.15 4.35
CA VAL A 61 4.57 4.46 3.16
C VAL A 61 4.98 3.50 2.05
N VAL A 62 4.04 2.69 1.60
CA VAL A 62 4.24 1.80 0.45
C VAL A 62 3.39 2.31 -0.70
N ARG A 63 4.04 2.65 -1.83
CA ARG A 63 3.37 3.13 -3.05
C ARG A 63 3.47 2.11 -4.15
N GLU A 64 2.35 1.86 -4.81
CA GLU A 64 2.33 1.11 -6.05
C GLU A 64 2.65 2.07 -7.22
N THR A 65 3.59 1.66 -8.08
CA THR A 65 4.14 2.49 -9.18
C THR A 65 4.13 1.80 -10.54
N GLY A 66 3.73 0.53 -10.62
CA GLY A 66 3.71 -0.26 -11.85
C GLY A 66 2.36 -0.26 -12.57
N GLY A 67 1.32 0.32 -11.95
CA GLY A 67 -0.01 0.44 -12.54
C GLY A 67 -0.89 -0.80 -12.37
N ARG A 68 -0.56 -1.71 -11.44
CA ARG A 68 -1.37 -2.89 -11.08
C ARG A 68 -1.62 -2.95 -9.58
N ASP A 69 -2.74 -3.56 -9.21
CA ASP A 69 -3.01 -3.81 -7.80
C ASP A 69 -1.97 -4.77 -7.22
N VAL A 70 -1.52 -4.46 -6.00
CA VAL A 70 -0.53 -5.24 -5.28
C VAL A 70 -1.10 -5.66 -3.93
N GLU A 71 -0.81 -6.89 -3.51
CA GLU A 71 -1.14 -7.41 -2.17
C GLU A 71 0.15 -7.57 -1.35
N ILE A 72 0.22 -6.92 -0.19
CA ILE A 72 1.32 -7.06 0.76
C ILE A 72 1.17 -8.38 1.51
N GLU A 73 2.17 -9.23 1.43
CA GLU A 73 2.26 -10.48 2.18
C GLU A 73 2.89 -10.27 3.55
N ARG A 74 3.94 -9.43 3.59
CA ARG A 74 4.75 -9.23 4.80
C ARG A 74 5.51 -7.92 4.76
N VAL A 75 5.65 -7.31 5.92
CA VAL A 75 6.61 -6.22 6.18
C VAL A 75 7.56 -6.69 7.27
N THR A 76 8.87 -6.57 7.03
CA THR A 76 9.91 -6.91 8.00
C THR A 76 10.78 -5.71 8.32
N ALA A 77 11.31 -5.67 9.53
CA ALA A 77 12.32 -4.71 9.96
C ALA A 77 13.49 -5.47 10.62
N ASP A 78 14.68 -5.30 10.10
CA ASP A 78 15.94 -5.85 10.62
C ASP A 78 16.77 -4.68 11.17
N VAL A 79 16.92 -4.62 12.49
CA VAL A 79 17.61 -3.52 13.19
C VAL A 79 19.02 -3.97 13.56
N ARG A 80 20.01 -3.17 13.16
CA ARG A 80 21.43 -3.45 13.38
C ARG A 80 22.14 -2.28 14.02
N ALA A 81 23.07 -2.59 14.93
CA ALA A 81 24.02 -1.64 15.48
C ALA A 81 25.39 -1.85 14.85
N LEU A 82 26.20 -0.78 14.75
CA LEU A 82 27.55 -0.80 14.18
C LEU A 82 27.63 -1.48 12.80
N GLY A 83 26.55 -1.39 12.03
CA GLY A 83 26.43 -1.93 10.67
C GLY A 83 26.24 -3.45 10.56
N ALA A 84 26.56 -4.23 11.60
CA ALA A 84 26.55 -5.69 11.49
C ALA A 84 25.88 -6.42 12.67
N ILE A 85 25.83 -5.84 13.86
CA ILE A 85 25.35 -6.52 15.06
C ILE A 85 23.81 -6.50 15.06
N PRO A 86 23.11 -7.65 14.94
CA PRO A 86 21.66 -7.67 15.02
C PRO A 86 21.21 -7.26 16.43
N VAL A 87 20.24 -6.35 16.50
CA VAL A 87 19.67 -5.83 17.75
C VAL A 87 18.23 -6.27 17.93
N ALA A 88 17.45 -6.23 16.85
CA ALA A 88 16.06 -6.66 16.83
C ALA A 88 15.64 -7.04 15.41
N ASP A 89 14.68 -7.95 15.33
CA ASP A 89 13.93 -8.23 14.12
C ASP A 89 12.44 -8.19 14.42
N GLU A 90 11.67 -7.70 13.48
CA GLU A 90 10.21 -7.65 13.56
C GLU A 90 9.61 -8.11 12.22
N SER A 91 8.52 -8.85 12.29
CA SER A 91 7.83 -9.34 11.10
C SER A 91 6.32 -9.23 11.28
N TYR A 92 5.68 -8.62 10.31
CA TYR A 92 4.23 -8.42 10.23
C TYR A 92 3.73 -9.08 8.95
N ASP A 93 3.12 -10.24 9.05
CA ASP A 93 2.44 -10.86 7.91
C ASP A 93 1.10 -10.16 7.60
N ALA A 94 0.48 -10.52 6.49
CA ALA A 94 -0.78 -9.92 6.06
C ALA A 94 -1.90 -10.07 7.11
N ALA A 95 -1.95 -11.18 7.86
CA ALA A 95 -2.96 -11.38 8.90
C ALA A 95 -2.73 -10.40 10.06
N LYS A 96 -1.49 -10.24 10.50
CA LYS A 96 -1.12 -9.30 11.55
C LYS A 96 -1.37 -7.85 11.12
N ILE A 97 -1.02 -7.47 9.89
CA ILE A 97 -1.28 -6.14 9.33
C ILE A 97 -2.78 -5.83 9.37
N ARG A 98 -3.63 -6.75 8.91
CA ARG A 98 -5.09 -6.59 8.96
C ARG A 98 -5.62 -6.53 10.39
N SER A 99 -5.07 -7.30 11.32
CA SER A 99 -5.48 -7.25 12.74
C SER A 99 -5.20 -5.91 13.41
N LEU A 100 -4.23 -5.15 12.89
CA LEU A 100 -3.93 -3.78 13.31
C LEU A 100 -4.84 -2.72 12.65
N GLY A 101 -5.79 -3.14 11.81
CA GLY A 101 -6.72 -2.25 11.11
C GLY A 101 -6.18 -1.66 9.80
N TYR A 102 -5.09 -2.18 9.26
CA TYR A 102 -4.49 -1.71 8.02
C TYR A 102 -4.86 -2.55 6.81
N ALA A 103 -4.95 -1.90 5.65
CA ALA A 103 -5.11 -2.58 4.37
C ALA A 103 -3.82 -3.27 3.94
N THR A 104 -3.94 -4.43 3.29
CA THR A 104 -2.82 -5.14 2.66
C THR A 104 -2.84 -4.98 1.13
N ARG A 105 -4.01 -4.65 0.56
CA ARG A 105 -4.15 -4.39 -0.87
C ARG A 105 -3.89 -2.92 -1.17
N ILE A 106 -3.02 -2.68 -2.14
CA ILE A 106 -2.70 -1.35 -2.68
C ILE A 106 -3.22 -1.32 -4.11
N PRO A 107 -4.25 -0.50 -4.40
CA PRO A 107 -4.71 -0.31 -5.77
C PRO A 107 -3.63 0.28 -6.66
N ALA A 108 -3.74 0.07 -7.96
CA ALA A 108 -2.84 0.64 -8.96
C ALA A 108 -2.64 2.15 -8.75
N ASN A 109 -1.38 2.61 -8.78
CA ASN A 109 -0.98 4.01 -8.59
C ASN A 109 -1.45 4.63 -7.25
N SER A 110 -1.62 3.82 -6.22
CA SER A 110 -2.06 4.27 -4.89
C SER A 110 -0.99 4.00 -3.83
N GLU A 111 -1.26 4.41 -2.59
CA GLU A 111 -0.38 4.15 -1.45
C GLU A 111 -1.16 3.67 -0.23
N VAL A 112 -0.46 2.96 0.64
CA VAL A 112 -0.91 2.67 2.00
C VAL A 112 0.11 3.19 3.00
N ARG A 113 -0.35 3.52 4.21
CA ARG A 113 0.47 4.05 5.30
C ARG A 113 0.26 3.23 6.55
N TYR A 114 1.36 2.73 7.10
CA TYR A 114 1.39 1.97 8.35
C TYR A 114 2.10 2.79 9.42
N ARG A 115 1.42 3.07 10.53
CA ARG A 115 1.99 3.82 11.65
C ARG A 115 2.43 2.89 12.74
N PHE A 116 3.68 3.06 13.16
CA PHE A 116 4.30 2.28 14.22
C PHE A 116 4.88 3.20 15.28
N ALA A 117 4.83 2.73 16.52
CA ALA A 117 5.50 3.38 17.65
C ALA A 117 5.99 2.29 18.62
N PRO A 118 6.91 1.42 18.18
CA PRO A 118 7.44 0.39 19.06
C PRO A 118 8.16 1.03 20.24
N ARG A 119 8.02 0.39 21.41
CA ARG A 119 8.71 0.79 22.63
C ARG A 119 9.79 -0.23 22.95
N LYS A 120 11.02 0.24 23.14
CA LYS A 120 12.18 -0.61 23.39
C LYS A 120 13.08 0.03 24.46
N GLU A 121 13.82 -0.82 25.18
CA GLU A 121 14.87 -0.41 26.07
C GLU A 121 16.19 -0.28 25.28
N VAL A 122 16.91 0.82 25.51
CA VAL A 122 18.22 1.09 24.92
C VAL A 122 19.16 1.43 26.05
N PRO A 123 19.99 0.47 26.49
CA PRO A 123 20.81 0.62 27.70
C PRO A 123 21.97 1.60 27.56
N ASP A 124 22.36 1.95 26.35
CA ASP A 124 23.43 2.91 26.07
C ASP A 124 23.03 3.88 24.95
N ASP A 125 22.83 5.14 25.28
CA ASP A 125 22.47 6.20 24.36
C ASP A 125 23.49 6.40 23.21
N ARG A 126 24.74 5.99 23.39
CA ARG A 126 25.77 6.04 22.35
C ARG A 126 25.46 5.15 21.15
N LEU A 127 24.60 4.15 21.33
CA LEU A 127 24.16 3.28 20.26
C LEU A 127 23.37 4.03 19.17
N PHE A 128 22.64 5.10 19.52
CA PHE A 128 21.86 5.88 18.56
C PHE A 128 22.67 6.46 17.38
N GLY A 129 23.98 6.63 17.54
CA GLY A 129 24.86 7.09 16.46
C GLY A 129 25.20 6.02 15.41
N SER A 130 24.86 4.74 15.68
CA SER A 130 25.30 3.59 14.88
C SER A 130 24.18 2.59 14.55
N VAL A 131 22.92 2.90 14.91
CA VAL A 131 21.79 2.02 14.67
C VAL A 131 21.13 2.37 13.34
N SER A 132 20.90 1.34 12.54
CA SER A 132 20.09 1.41 11.32
C SER A 132 19.06 0.29 11.30
N ALA A 133 17.97 0.50 10.57
CA ALA A 133 16.98 -0.51 10.29
C ALA A 133 16.82 -0.68 8.78
N GLU A 134 16.82 -1.93 8.31
CA GLU A 134 16.39 -2.27 6.96
C GLU A 134 14.93 -2.73 7.01
N LEU A 135 14.06 -2.00 6.35
CA LEU A 135 12.65 -2.37 6.20
C LEU A 135 12.42 -2.93 4.81
N ARG A 136 11.69 -4.03 4.74
CA ARG A 136 11.32 -4.71 3.48
C ARG A 136 9.83 -4.92 3.43
N ALA A 137 9.22 -4.59 2.28
CA ALA A 137 7.87 -5.02 1.93
C ALA A 137 7.97 -6.17 0.92
N ILE A 138 7.35 -7.28 1.23
CA ILE A 138 7.21 -8.45 0.36
C ILE A 138 5.77 -8.47 -0.11
N ALA A 139 5.58 -8.49 -1.42
CA ALA A 139 4.28 -8.37 -2.04
C ALA A 139 4.25 -9.11 -3.38
N HIS A 140 3.05 -9.28 -3.94
CA HIS A 140 2.83 -9.74 -5.30
C HIS A 140 1.73 -8.91 -5.96
N ASP A 141 1.77 -8.81 -7.27
CA ASP A 141 0.68 -8.20 -8.02
C ASP A 141 -0.49 -9.18 -8.22
N ASP A 142 -1.57 -8.70 -8.80
CA ASP A 142 -2.77 -9.48 -9.05
C ASP A 142 -2.60 -10.60 -10.10
N SER A 143 -1.42 -10.70 -10.74
CA SER A 143 -1.01 -11.85 -11.56
C SER A 143 -0.12 -12.84 -10.82
N GLY A 144 0.24 -12.55 -9.55
CA GLY A 144 1.16 -13.35 -8.75
C GLY A 144 2.64 -13.01 -8.99
N THR A 145 2.94 -11.94 -9.73
CA THR A 145 4.33 -11.51 -9.95
C THR A 145 4.86 -10.80 -8.69
N PRO A 146 6.05 -11.16 -8.17
CA PRO A 146 6.63 -10.50 -7.01
C PRO A 146 6.83 -8.99 -7.23
N ALA A 147 6.46 -8.20 -6.22
CA ALA A 147 6.59 -6.75 -6.17
C ALA A 147 7.21 -6.35 -4.82
N ASN A 148 8.53 -6.47 -4.68
CA ASN A 148 9.23 -6.29 -3.42
C ASN A 148 9.98 -4.95 -3.40
N ALA A 149 10.10 -4.35 -2.21
CA ALA A 149 10.93 -3.16 -2.00
C ALA A 149 11.64 -3.22 -0.65
N ALA A 150 12.76 -2.51 -0.55
CA ALA A 150 13.49 -2.35 0.70
C ALA A 150 14.03 -0.92 0.84
N VAL A 151 14.16 -0.45 2.08
CA VAL A 151 14.76 0.83 2.42
C VAL A 151 15.56 0.70 3.71
N THR A 152 16.69 1.38 3.78
CA THR A 152 17.48 1.50 5.02
C THR A 152 17.26 2.88 5.62
N VAL A 153 17.00 2.93 6.92
CA VAL A 153 16.82 4.15 7.69
C VAL A 153 17.75 4.15 8.89
N THR A 154 18.27 5.33 9.25
CA THR A 154 19.02 5.48 10.50
C THR A 154 18.10 5.86 11.64
N ILE A 155 18.54 5.50 12.88
CA ILE A 155 17.80 5.83 14.10
C ILE A 155 18.63 6.83 14.88
N ARG A 156 18.01 7.91 15.34
CA ARG A 156 18.65 8.98 16.12
C ARG A 156 17.82 9.32 17.35
N ARG A 157 18.43 10.04 18.25
CA ARG A 157 17.80 10.64 19.44
C ARG A 157 17.76 12.14 19.29
#